data_c693d9cef60af794a040e0871e15f20e
#
_entry.id   c693d9cef60af794a040e0871e15f20e
#
_cell.length_a   1.000
_cell.length_b   1.000
_cell.length_c   1.000
_cell.angle_alpha   90.00
_cell.angle_beta   90.00
_cell.angle_gamma   90.00
#
_symmetry.space_group_name_H-M   'P 1'
#
loop_
_entity.id
_entity.type
_entity.pdbx_description
1 polymer ?
#
loop_
_entity_poly.entity_id
_entity_poly.type
_entity_poly.pdbx_seq_one_letter_code
_entity_poly.pdbx_strand_id
1 'polypeptide(L)'
;MRKMKNMKVVLSALFGLSFSWNVCAQQGDIKDQGYVHKPSTSYEYPTDPAVLQKLDQWRDLKFCVLFHWGLYSVQGTFESWLLCSEEKFIPRRTKIFGDMPYDDFKKWYWGLSESFNPTKFAPEVWADIMKDAGMKYMIFTTKHHDGFCMFDTKETDFSVTKGPFRNNPLKDVTYQVFDAFRQKDFMIGAYFSKPDWHCNDYWSRDRATPTRNVNYDIKLNPDKWKRFQEYTANQINELMTRYGRVDRKSVV
;
A
#
# COMPACT_ATOMS: atom_id res chain seq x y z
N MET A 1 -33.54 -9.69 54.80
CA MET A 1 -33.85 -10.97 54.15
C MET A 1 -34.64 -10.70 52.86
N ARG A 2 -34.03 -10.77 51.70
CA ARG A 2 -34.71 -10.61 50.42
C ARG A 2 -34.32 -11.79 49.51
N LYS A 3 -35.32 -12.59 49.14
CA LYS A 3 -35.24 -13.86 48.44
C LYS A 3 -34.69 -13.63 47.01
N MET A 4 -33.60 -14.32 46.68
CA MET A 4 -33.13 -14.50 45.29
C MET A 4 -34.06 -15.46 44.57
N LYS A 5 -34.65 -15.00 43.47
CA LYS A 5 -35.45 -15.84 42.56
C LYS A 5 -34.51 -16.57 41.58
N ASN A 6 -34.67 -17.88 41.53
CA ASN A 6 -34.02 -18.77 40.59
C ASN A 6 -34.39 -18.41 39.14
N MET A 7 -33.40 -18.12 38.34
CA MET A 7 -33.55 -17.97 36.92
C MET A 7 -33.15 -19.30 36.23
N LYS A 8 -34.14 -20.02 35.75
CA LYS A 8 -33.93 -21.24 34.97
C LYS A 8 -33.33 -20.88 33.64
N VAL A 9 -32.13 -21.38 33.37
CA VAL A 9 -31.52 -21.34 32.03
C VAL A 9 -32.24 -22.38 31.17
N VAL A 10 -32.97 -21.92 30.20
CA VAL A 10 -33.51 -22.77 29.13
C VAL A 10 -32.44 -22.98 28.08
N LEU A 11 -31.89 -24.17 28.04
CA LEU A 11 -30.97 -24.59 26.98
C LEU A 11 -31.82 -24.87 25.73
N SER A 12 -31.87 -23.92 24.80
CA SER A 12 -32.43 -24.17 23.47
C SER A 12 -31.35 -24.78 22.60
N ALA A 13 -31.55 -26.06 22.28
CA ALA A 13 -30.76 -26.77 21.29
C ALA A 13 -30.99 -26.11 19.91
N LEU A 14 -30.03 -25.33 19.44
CA LEU A 14 -29.98 -24.84 18.06
C LEU A 14 -29.38 -25.94 17.19
N PHE A 15 -30.21 -26.53 16.39
CA PHE A 15 -29.86 -27.42 15.27
C PHE A 15 -28.77 -26.77 14.42
N GLY A 16 -27.67 -27.49 14.25
CA GLY A 16 -26.60 -27.10 13.35
C GLY A 16 -27.06 -27.09 11.91
N LEU A 17 -27.37 -25.93 11.39
CA LEU A 17 -27.30 -25.66 9.96
C LEU A 17 -25.84 -25.37 9.63
N SER A 18 -25.14 -26.40 9.18
CA SER A 18 -23.85 -26.25 8.49
C SER A 18 -24.09 -25.45 7.21
N PHE A 19 -24.01 -24.14 7.32
CA PHE A 19 -23.76 -23.30 6.15
C PHE A 19 -22.31 -23.57 5.73
N SER A 20 -22.13 -24.52 4.84
CA SER A 20 -20.97 -24.57 3.98
C SER A 20 -21.00 -23.27 3.15
N TRP A 21 -20.28 -22.27 3.61
CA TRP A 21 -19.90 -21.17 2.77
C TRP A 21 -18.98 -21.74 1.70
N ASN A 22 -19.58 -22.22 0.61
CA ASN A 22 -18.89 -22.24 -0.66
C ASN A 22 -18.58 -20.77 -0.95
N VAL A 23 -17.40 -20.30 -0.53
CA VAL A 23 -16.73 -19.19 -1.16
C VAL A 23 -16.28 -19.72 -2.53
N CYS A 24 -17.26 -19.95 -3.41
CA CYS A 24 -17.03 -19.75 -4.81
C CYS A 24 -16.53 -18.30 -4.89
N ALA A 25 -15.21 -18.12 -5.07
CA ALA A 25 -14.73 -16.97 -5.75
C ALA A 25 -15.56 -16.92 -7.03
N GLN A 26 -16.63 -16.13 -7.02
CA GLN A 26 -17.29 -15.72 -8.24
C GLN A 26 -16.16 -15.01 -9.00
N GLN A 27 -15.57 -15.70 -9.96
CA GLN A 27 -14.99 -15.07 -11.12
C GLN A 27 -16.15 -14.28 -11.74
N GLY A 28 -16.44 -13.13 -11.12
CA GLY A 28 -17.29 -12.13 -11.71
C GLY A 28 -16.67 -11.85 -13.07
N ASP A 29 -17.47 -11.88 -14.09
CA ASP A 29 -17.09 -11.58 -15.46
C ASP A 29 -16.38 -10.22 -15.47
N ILE A 30 -15.03 -10.25 -15.47
CA ILE A 30 -14.16 -9.06 -15.43
C ILE A 30 -14.19 -8.34 -16.80
N LYS A 31 -15.15 -8.67 -17.65
CA LYS A 31 -15.32 -8.06 -18.97
C LYS A 31 -15.55 -6.56 -18.95
N ASP A 32 -15.96 -6.00 -17.79
CA ASP A 32 -16.32 -4.58 -17.68
C ASP A 32 -15.23 -3.68 -17.08
N GLN A 33 -14.05 -4.21 -16.71
CA GLN A 33 -13.05 -3.39 -16.02
C GLN A 33 -11.85 -2.95 -16.88
N GLY A 34 -11.84 -3.19 -18.18
CA GLY A 34 -10.77 -2.71 -19.07
C GLY A 34 -9.37 -3.29 -18.80
N TYR A 35 -9.23 -4.18 -17.83
CA TYR A 35 -8.01 -4.87 -17.42
C TYR A 35 -8.20 -6.37 -17.48
N VAL A 36 -8.37 -6.90 -18.67
CA VAL A 36 -8.17 -8.34 -18.86
C VAL A 36 -6.65 -8.54 -18.95
N HIS A 37 -6.02 -8.80 -17.81
CA HIS A 37 -4.71 -9.46 -17.85
C HIS A 37 -4.93 -10.82 -18.48
N LYS A 38 -4.64 -10.95 -19.75
CA LYS A 38 -4.52 -12.27 -20.36
C LYS A 38 -3.46 -13.03 -19.56
N PRO A 39 -3.70 -14.29 -19.18
CA PRO A 39 -2.68 -15.10 -18.54
C PRO A 39 -1.39 -14.98 -19.35
N SER A 40 -0.29 -14.68 -18.68
CA SER A 40 1.01 -14.64 -19.36
C SER A 40 1.31 -16.05 -19.86
N THR A 41 1.43 -16.20 -21.16
CA THR A 41 1.87 -17.47 -21.77
C THR A 41 3.37 -17.70 -21.57
N SER A 42 4.10 -16.69 -21.09
CA SER A 42 5.53 -16.73 -20.78
C SER A 42 5.83 -16.88 -19.28
N TYR A 43 4.81 -17.02 -18.42
CA TYR A 43 5.05 -17.25 -17.00
C TYR A 43 5.47 -18.69 -16.77
N GLU A 44 6.69 -18.87 -16.28
CA GLU A 44 7.20 -20.15 -15.79
C GLU A 44 7.15 -20.15 -14.27
N TYR A 45 6.59 -21.22 -13.71
CA TYR A 45 6.58 -21.42 -12.26
C TYR A 45 8.00 -21.64 -11.78
N PRO A 46 8.42 -21.05 -10.67
CA PRO A 46 9.78 -21.24 -10.15
C PRO A 46 10.11 -22.70 -9.92
N THR A 47 11.31 -23.12 -10.29
CA THR A 47 11.83 -24.48 -10.06
C THR A 47 12.93 -24.49 -8.99
N ASP A 48 13.45 -23.33 -8.62
CA ASP A 48 14.48 -23.20 -7.56
C ASP A 48 13.90 -23.65 -6.20
N PRO A 49 14.48 -24.65 -5.55
CA PRO A 49 13.99 -25.18 -4.27
C PRO A 49 13.91 -24.14 -3.16
N ALA A 50 14.83 -23.18 -3.11
CA ALA A 50 14.83 -22.12 -2.12
C ALA A 50 13.65 -21.15 -2.33
N VAL A 51 13.29 -20.86 -3.59
CA VAL A 51 12.13 -20.04 -3.94
C VAL A 51 10.85 -20.80 -3.60
N LEU A 52 10.76 -22.08 -3.92
CA LEU A 52 9.59 -22.92 -3.60
C LEU A 52 9.37 -23.01 -2.09
N GLN A 53 10.42 -23.25 -1.31
CA GLN A 53 10.34 -23.26 0.14
C GLN A 53 9.83 -21.93 0.71
N LYS A 54 10.28 -20.79 0.16
CA LYS A 54 9.79 -19.47 0.55
C LYS A 54 8.31 -19.26 0.21
N LEU A 55 7.88 -19.73 -0.94
CA LEU A 55 6.47 -19.66 -1.34
C LEU A 55 5.59 -20.48 -0.41
N ASP A 56 6.02 -21.68 -0.03
CA ASP A 56 5.27 -22.54 0.89
C ASP A 56 5.22 -21.92 2.29
N GLN A 57 6.35 -21.45 2.84
CA GLN A 57 6.37 -20.70 4.10
C GLN A 57 5.38 -19.53 4.08
N TRP A 58 5.34 -18.76 2.97
CA TRP A 58 4.41 -17.65 2.84
C TRP A 58 2.95 -18.09 2.76
N ARG A 59 2.67 -19.17 2.03
CA ARG A 59 1.31 -19.74 1.95
C ARG A 59 0.79 -20.21 3.31
N ASP A 60 1.66 -20.74 4.17
CA ASP A 60 1.32 -21.23 5.50
C ASP A 60 1.01 -20.13 6.51
N LEU A 61 1.39 -18.88 6.25
CA LEU A 61 1.05 -17.76 7.13
C LEU A 61 -0.44 -17.43 7.16
N LYS A 62 -1.19 -17.72 6.09
CA LYS A 62 -2.66 -17.62 5.93
C LYS A 62 -3.25 -16.23 6.22
N PHE A 63 -2.92 -15.62 7.37
CA PHE A 63 -3.56 -14.42 7.88
C PHE A 63 -2.54 -13.28 8.05
N CYS A 64 -2.84 -12.15 7.39
CA CYS A 64 -1.93 -11.00 7.35
C CYS A 64 -2.67 -9.67 7.43
N VAL A 65 -1.91 -8.60 7.64
CA VAL A 65 -2.37 -7.22 7.52
C VAL A 65 -1.62 -6.50 6.39
N LEU A 66 -2.34 -5.69 5.63
CA LEU A 66 -1.78 -4.73 4.70
C LEU A 66 -2.15 -3.32 5.16
N PHE A 67 -1.13 -2.51 5.44
CA PHE A 67 -1.31 -1.10 5.78
C PHE A 67 -1.12 -0.23 4.54
N HIS A 68 -2.19 0.39 4.07
CA HIS A 68 -2.15 1.52 3.16
C HIS A 68 -2.19 2.82 3.95
N TRP A 69 -1.05 3.50 4.05
CA TRP A 69 -0.93 4.75 4.78
C TRP A 69 0.00 5.73 4.05
N GLY A 70 -0.43 6.97 3.91
CA GLY A 70 0.27 8.01 3.17
C GLY A 70 -0.51 9.33 3.17
N LEU A 71 -0.22 10.23 2.24
CA LEU A 71 -0.84 11.56 2.16
C LEU A 71 -2.37 11.52 2.11
N TYR A 72 -2.94 10.53 1.45
CA TYR A 72 -4.39 10.36 1.34
C TYR A 72 -5.10 10.18 2.69
N SER A 73 -4.38 9.76 3.73
CA SER A 73 -4.95 9.63 5.08
C SER A 73 -5.12 10.98 5.78
N VAL A 74 -4.44 12.05 5.36
CA VAL A 74 -4.60 13.40 5.91
C VAL A 74 -6.04 13.90 5.71
N GLN A 75 -6.62 13.60 4.55
CA GLN A 75 -7.99 13.98 4.20
C GLN A 75 -9.00 12.82 4.34
N GLY A 76 -8.56 11.62 4.71
CA GLY A 76 -9.41 10.44 4.72
C GLY A 76 -9.93 10.06 3.34
N THR A 77 -9.15 10.31 2.29
CA THR A 77 -9.51 9.99 0.92
C THR A 77 -9.09 8.57 0.55
N PHE A 78 -9.59 8.11 -0.59
CA PHE A 78 -9.30 6.78 -1.12
C PHE A 78 -7.93 6.76 -1.78
N GLU A 79 -6.90 6.33 -1.09
CA GLU A 79 -5.52 6.20 -1.55
C GLU A 79 -5.10 7.34 -2.51
N SER A 80 -4.06 7.18 -3.30
CA SER A 80 -3.64 8.18 -4.29
C SER A 80 -4.42 8.17 -5.61
N TRP A 81 -5.37 7.25 -5.78
CA TRP A 81 -6.10 7.08 -7.05
C TRP A 81 -6.90 8.30 -7.50
N LEU A 82 -7.20 9.22 -6.61
CA LEU A 82 -7.85 10.49 -6.98
C LEU A 82 -6.94 11.37 -7.86
N LEU A 83 -5.62 11.18 -7.85
CA LEU A 83 -4.68 11.82 -8.78
C LEU A 83 -4.83 11.29 -10.21
N CYS A 84 -5.31 10.07 -10.38
CA CYS A 84 -5.49 9.49 -11.71
C CYS A 84 -6.64 10.18 -12.45
N SER A 85 -6.43 10.61 -13.68
CA SER A 85 -7.43 11.27 -14.53
C SER A 85 -8.25 10.31 -15.39
N GLU A 86 -8.10 8.98 -15.20
CA GLU A 86 -8.95 8.01 -15.88
C GLU A 86 -10.42 8.19 -15.46
N GLU A 87 -11.33 8.05 -16.42
CA GLU A 87 -12.77 8.33 -16.27
C GLU A 87 -13.41 7.74 -15.01
N LYS A 88 -12.99 6.53 -14.62
CA LYS A 88 -13.54 5.86 -13.43
C LYS A 88 -13.24 6.56 -12.10
N PHE A 89 -12.24 7.42 -12.04
CA PHE A 89 -11.85 8.16 -10.83
C PHE A 89 -12.39 9.60 -10.80
N ILE A 90 -12.70 10.18 -11.96
CA ILE A 90 -13.19 11.55 -12.11
C ILE A 90 -14.46 11.80 -11.28
N PRO A 91 -15.53 10.98 -11.37
CA PRO A 91 -16.76 11.23 -10.61
C PRO A 91 -16.52 11.25 -9.09
N ARG A 92 -15.62 10.42 -8.60
CA ARG A 92 -15.29 10.36 -7.17
C ARG A 92 -14.55 11.61 -6.72
N ARG A 93 -13.60 12.08 -7.52
CA ARG A 93 -12.87 13.33 -7.26
C ARG A 93 -13.83 14.52 -7.27
N THR A 94 -14.67 14.65 -8.30
CA THR A 94 -15.65 15.73 -8.41
C THR A 94 -16.66 15.72 -7.25
N LYS A 95 -17.09 14.55 -6.80
CA LYS A 95 -17.98 14.42 -5.63
C LYS A 95 -17.36 14.99 -4.35
N ILE A 96 -16.05 14.87 -4.18
CA ILE A 96 -15.35 15.29 -2.95
C ILE A 96 -14.89 16.75 -3.05
N PHE A 97 -14.41 17.19 -4.21
CA PHE A 97 -13.70 18.45 -4.41
C PHE A 97 -14.42 19.44 -5.35
N GLY A 98 -15.61 19.06 -5.86
CA GLY A 98 -16.34 19.89 -6.83
C GLY A 98 -15.59 20.02 -8.16
N ASP A 99 -15.76 21.19 -8.79
CA ASP A 99 -15.20 21.49 -10.12
C ASP A 99 -13.76 22.08 -10.04
N MET A 100 -12.99 21.70 -9.02
CA MET A 100 -11.60 22.13 -8.91
C MET A 100 -10.82 21.72 -10.17
N PRO A 101 -10.10 22.66 -10.83
CA PRO A 101 -9.27 22.35 -11.97
C PRO A 101 -8.26 21.25 -11.65
N TYR A 102 -8.03 20.33 -12.56
CA TYR A 102 -7.23 19.13 -12.28
C TYR A 102 -5.78 19.44 -11.88
N ASP A 103 -5.15 20.44 -12.48
CA ASP A 103 -3.79 20.85 -12.11
C ASP A 103 -3.73 21.47 -10.71
N ASP A 104 -4.76 22.20 -10.31
CA ASP A 104 -4.86 22.75 -8.95
C ASP A 104 -5.11 21.64 -7.93
N PHE A 105 -5.94 20.65 -8.29
CA PHE A 105 -6.11 19.45 -7.48
C PHE A 105 -4.80 18.69 -7.27
N LYS A 106 -3.98 18.50 -8.31
CA LYS A 106 -2.65 17.86 -8.17
C LYS A 106 -1.75 18.63 -7.21
N LYS A 107 -1.67 19.95 -7.36
CA LYS A 107 -0.88 20.82 -6.47
C LYS A 107 -1.35 20.72 -5.03
N TRP A 108 -2.68 20.81 -4.83
CA TRP A 108 -3.30 20.68 -3.52
C TRP A 108 -2.98 19.31 -2.89
N TYR A 109 -3.14 18.22 -3.64
CA TYR A 109 -2.88 16.88 -3.14
C TYR A 109 -1.43 16.69 -2.69
N TRP A 110 -0.47 17.06 -3.54
CA TRP A 110 0.94 16.95 -3.19
C TRP A 110 1.34 17.90 -2.05
N GLY A 111 0.68 19.03 -1.92
CA GLY A 111 0.83 19.97 -0.79
C GLY A 111 0.42 19.36 0.56
N LEU A 112 -0.35 18.25 0.60
CA LEU A 112 -0.66 17.54 1.84
C LEU A 112 0.59 17.06 2.58
N SER A 113 1.72 16.91 1.88
CA SER A 113 3.01 16.59 2.50
C SER A 113 3.45 17.61 3.54
N GLU A 114 3.04 18.86 3.40
CA GLU A 114 3.32 19.95 4.35
C GLU A 114 2.49 19.86 5.63
N SER A 115 1.44 19.03 5.62
CA SER A 115 0.56 18.76 6.76
C SER A 115 0.74 17.35 7.33
N PHE A 116 1.52 16.48 6.69
CA PHE A 116 1.72 15.11 7.13
C PHE A 116 2.63 15.05 8.36
N ASN A 117 2.02 15.11 9.54
CA ASN A 117 2.73 15.11 10.83
C ASN A 117 2.06 14.13 11.82
N PRO A 118 2.34 12.83 11.73
CA PRO A 118 1.66 11.79 12.52
C PRO A 118 2.17 11.72 13.97
N THR A 119 1.88 12.71 14.79
CA THR A 119 2.36 12.82 16.19
C THR A 119 1.88 11.70 17.11
N LYS A 120 0.84 10.95 16.73
CA LYS A 120 0.30 9.80 17.48
C LYS A 120 0.78 8.44 16.92
N PHE A 121 1.81 8.46 16.08
CA PHE A 121 2.37 7.25 15.50
C PHE A 121 3.03 6.39 16.58
N ALA A 122 2.53 5.16 16.74
CA ALA A 122 2.99 4.18 17.73
C ALA A 122 2.97 2.77 17.11
N PRO A 123 4.01 2.40 16.34
CA PRO A 123 4.05 1.16 15.57
C PRO A 123 4.03 -0.09 16.45
N GLU A 124 4.55 -0.03 17.67
CA GLU A 124 4.53 -1.12 18.64
C GLU A 124 3.09 -1.50 19.03
N VAL A 125 2.23 -0.51 19.21
CA VAL A 125 0.80 -0.73 19.51
C VAL A 125 0.11 -1.43 18.33
N TRP A 126 0.46 -1.06 17.10
CA TRP A 126 -0.06 -1.74 15.92
C TRP A 126 0.38 -3.20 15.87
N ALA A 127 1.67 -3.45 16.14
CA ALA A 127 2.23 -4.80 16.13
C ALA A 127 1.59 -5.68 17.22
N ASP A 128 1.35 -5.14 18.43
CA ASP A 128 0.68 -5.87 19.52
C ASP A 128 -0.74 -6.25 19.13
N ILE A 129 -1.55 -5.30 18.66
CA ILE A 129 -2.93 -5.56 18.22
C ILE A 129 -3.00 -6.64 17.13
N MET A 130 -2.10 -6.58 16.13
CA MET A 130 -2.08 -7.55 15.04
C MET A 130 -1.57 -8.92 15.50
N LYS A 131 -0.64 -8.96 16.46
CA LYS A 131 -0.18 -10.21 17.08
C LYS A 131 -1.31 -10.88 17.85
N ASP A 132 -2.04 -10.12 18.68
CA ASP A 132 -3.18 -10.60 19.46
C ASP A 132 -4.32 -11.10 18.57
N ALA A 133 -4.51 -10.48 17.41
CA ALA A 133 -5.43 -10.95 16.38
C ALA A 133 -4.98 -12.25 15.67
N GLY A 134 -3.77 -12.76 15.97
CA GLY A 134 -3.23 -14.00 15.38
C GLY A 134 -2.60 -13.82 14.00
N MET A 135 -2.36 -12.60 13.55
CA MET A 135 -1.68 -12.34 12.27
C MET A 135 -0.20 -12.73 12.33
N LYS A 136 0.34 -13.18 11.22
CA LYS A 136 1.71 -13.71 11.11
C LYS A 136 2.59 -12.94 10.13
N TYR A 137 1.98 -12.10 9.32
CA TYR A 137 2.61 -11.43 8.20
C TYR A 137 2.03 -10.04 8.03
N MET A 138 2.88 -9.06 7.75
CA MET A 138 2.46 -7.69 7.47
C MET A 138 3.03 -7.18 6.16
N ILE A 139 2.28 -6.34 5.48
CA ILE A 139 2.75 -5.54 4.36
C ILE A 139 2.54 -4.07 4.69
N PHE A 140 3.54 -3.25 4.47
CA PHE A 140 3.45 -1.81 4.64
C PHE A 140 3.68 -1.09 3.31
N THR A 141 2.84 -0.09 3.01
CA THR A 141 3.00 0.77 1.84
C THR A 141 4.13 1.75 2.08
N THR A 142 5.32 1.42 1.58
CA THR A 142 6.51 2.27 1.67
C THR A 142 6.42 3.48 0.74
N LYS A 143 5.77 3.33 -0.41
CA LYS A 143 5.43 4.39 -1.37
C LYS A 143 4.19 3.98 -2.18
N HIS A 144 3.20 4.85 -2.31
CA HIS A 144 2.09 4.69 -3.23
C HIS A 144 2.34 5.46 -4.54
N HIS A 145 1.41 5.42 -5.48
CA HIS A 145 1.57 6.06 -6.81
C HIS A 145 1.76 7.58 -6.76
N ASP A 146 1.35 8.25 -5.68
CA ASP A 146 1.54 9.69 -5.48
C ASP A 146 3.01 10.10 -5.32
N GLY A 147 3.90 9.12 -5.14
CA GLY A 147 5.33 9.34 -5.01
C GLY A 147 5.81 9.70 -3.60
N PHE A 148 4.89 9.86 -2.62
CA PHE A 148 5.29 10.19 -1.25
C PHE A 148 5.94 8.98 -0.57
N CYS A 149 7.21 9.16 -0.18
CA CYS A 149 8.00 8.10 0.45
C CYS A 149 7.78 8.10 1.97
N MET A 150 7.29 6.98 2.49
CA MET A 150 7.15 6.74 3.93
C MET A 150 8.45 6.23 4.57
N PHE A 151 9.58 6.40 3.90
CA PHE A 151 10.92 5.96 4.29
C PHE A 151 11.96 7.02 3.97
N ASP A 152 13.13 6.90 4.58
CA ASP A 152 14.26 7.79 4.30
C ASP A 152 14.93 7.39 2.98
N THR A 153 14.86 8.27 2.00
CA THR A 153 15.45 8.10 0.67
C THR A 153 16.34 9.28 0.31
N LYS A 154 17.36 9.01 -0.48
CA LYS A 154 18.24 10.03 -1.07
C LYS A 154 17.75 10.53 -2.43
N GLU A 155 16.79 9.84 -3.01
CA GLU A 155 16.34 10.06 -4.39
C GLU A 155 15.36 11.25 -4.51
N THR A 156 14.68 11.61 -3.42
CA THR A 156 13.71 12.71 -3.41
C THR A 156 13.54 13.32 -2.02
N ASP A 157 13.21 14.59 -1.97
CA ASP A 157 12.78 15.27 -0.74
C ASP A 157 11.27 15.09 -0.46
N PHE A 158 10.52 14.46 -1.36
CA PHE A 158 9.11 14.17 -1.19
C PHE A 158 8.92 12.92 -0.31
N SER A 159 9.22 13.09 0.98
CA SER A 159 9.32 12.02 1.96
C SER A 159 8.89 12.49 3.35
N VAL A 160 8.36 11.57 4.15
CA VAL A 160 7.99 11.81 5.55
C VAL A 160 9.18 12.29 6.39
N THR A 161 10.41 11.88 6.04
CA THR A 161 11.63 12.27 6.77
C THR A 161 12.09 13.69 6.45
N LYS A 162 11.53 14.33 5.43
CA LYS A 162 11.88 15.70 5.01
C LYS A 162 10.77 16.72 5.32
N GLY A 163 9.55 16.24 5.59
CA GLY A 163 8.38 17.06 5.91
C GLY A 163 8.32 17.50 7.38
N PRO A 164 7.12 17.87 7.87
CA PRO A 164 6.90 18.33 9.26
C PRO A 164 7.34 17.32 10.32
N PHE A 165 7.29 16.03 10.01
CA PHE A 165 7.69 14.95 10.92
C PHE A 165 9.22 14.75 11.04
N ARG A 166 10.04 15.51 10.30
CA ARG A 166 11.52 15.36 10.22
C ARG A 166 12.28 15.40 11.53
N ASN A 167 11.74 16.10 12.53
CA ASN A 167 12.38 16.25 13.85
C ASN A 167 11.92 15.19 14.86
N ASN A 168 10.96 14.32 14.49
CA ASN A 168 10.52 13.24 15.36
C ASN A 168 11.55 12.10 15.34
N PRO A 169 11.89 11.50 16.49
CA PRO A 169 12.79 10.33 16.53
C PRO A 169 12.28 9.14 15.68
N LEU A 170 10.97 9.03 15.49
CA LEU A 170 10.32 7.98 14.69
C LEU A 170 10.11 8.39 13.22
N LYS A 171 10.81 9.41 12.73
CA LYS A 171 10.58 10.01 11.39
C LYS A 171 10.69 9.04 10.21
N ASP A 172 11.53 8.02 10.32
CA ASP A 172 11.58 6.95 9.31
C ASP A 172 10.51 5.91 9.62
N VAL A 173 9.29 6.24 9.21
CA VAL A 173 8.09 5.48 9.52
C VAL A 173 8.22 4.01 9.08
N THR A 174 8.77 3.77 7.88
CA THR A 174 8.95 2.40 7.38
C THR A 174 9.90 1.60 8.25
N TYR A 175 11.02 2.21 8.67
CA TYR A 175 11.96 1.54 9.59
C TYR A 175 11.27 1.15 10.90
N GLN A 176 10.56 2.09 11.51
CA GLN A 176 9.89 1.87 12.79
C GLN A 176 8.80 0.79 12.70
N VAL A 177 7.98 0.82 11.65
CA VAL A 177 6.96 -0.20 11.43
C VAL A 177 7.61 -1.58 11.23
N PHE A 178 8.63 -1.68 10.37
CA PHE A 178 9.30 -2.95 10.13
C PHE A 178 9.95 -3.51 11.38
N ASP A 179 10.58 -2.64 12.18
CA ASP A 179 11.26 -3.05 13.41
C ASP A 179 10.25 -3.54 14.47
N ALA A 180 9.19 -2.77 14.74
CA ALA A 180 8.15 -3.14 15.70
C ALA A 180 7.50 -4.49 15.38
N PHE A 181 7.17 -4.72 14.11
CA PHE A 181 6.56 -5.99 13.69
C PHE A 181 7.56 -7.15 13.70
N ARG A 182 8.83 -6.90 13.36
CA ARG A 182 9.90 -7.92 13.42
C ARG A 182 10.15 -8.39 14.85
N GLN A 183 10.10 -7.48 15.83
CA GLN A 183 10.21 -7.81 17.25
C GLN A 183 9.07 -8.70 17.75
N LYS A 184 7.96 -8.80 17.02
CA LYS A 184 6.82 -9.69 17.30
C LYS A 184 6.79 -10.92 16.38
N ASP A 185 7.90 -11.27 15.73
CA ASP A 185 8.05 -12.42 14.84
C ASP A 185 7.16 -12.39 13.59
N PHE A 186 6.80 -11.21 13.12
CA PHE A 186 6.09 -11.08 11.83
C PHE A 186 7.07 -11.24 10.66
N MET A 187 6.59 -11.90 9.62
CA MET A 187 7.21 -11.79 8.31
C MET A 187 6.91 -10.41 7.71
N ILE A 188 7.92 -9.76 7.16
CA ILE A 188 7.85 -8.36 6.72
C ILE A 188 7.68 -8.28 5.20
N GLY A 189 6.67 -7.55 4.75
CA GLY A 189 6.45 -7.23 3.35
C GLY A 189 6.50 -5.73 3.09
N ALA A 190 7.19 -5.34 2.02
CA ALA A 190 7.22 -3.99 1.50
C ALA A 190 6.34 -3.89 0.26
N TYR A 191 5.30 -3.04 0.31
CA TYR A 191 4.58 -2.62 -0.88
C TYR A 191 5.26 -1.36 -1.43
N PHE A 192 5.56 -1.36 -2.71
CA PHE A 192 6.21 -0.24 -3.39
C PHE A 192 5.60 -0.07 -4.79
N SER A 193 4.98 1.07 -5.04
CA SER A 193 4.49 1.43 -6.37
C SER A 193 5.64 1.84 -7.28
N LYS A 194 5.83 1.17 -8.41
CA LYS A 194 6.80 1.57 -9.45
C LYS A 194 6.42 2.89 -10.09
N PRO A 195 5.18 3.06 -10.59
CA PRO A 195 4.74 4.37 -11.05
C PRO A 195 4.88 5.41 -9.94
N ASP A 196 5.42 6.57 -10.30
CA ASP A 196 5.59 7.69 -9.38
C ASP A 196 5.08 8.95 -10.06
N TRP A 197 3.87 9.35 -9.71
CA TRP A 197 3.19 10.47 -10.34
C TRP A 197 3.73 11.84 -9.94
N HIS A 198 4.52 11.89 -8.86
CA HIS A 198 5.24 13.10 -8.47
C HIS A 198 6.56 13.27 -9.24
N CYS A 199 7.19 12.16 -9.63
CA CYS A 199 8.45 12.18 -10.36
C CYS A 199 8.26 12.77 -11.77
N ASN A 200 9.00 13.85 -12.08
CA ASN A 200 8.93 14.51 -13.39
C ASN A 200 9.44 13.63 -14.54
N ASP A 201 10.25 12.63 -14.23
CA ASP A 201 10.73 11.67 -15.22
C ASP A 201 9.72 10.52 -15.48
N TYR A 202 8.60 10.46 -14.71
CA TYR A 202 7.46 9.57 -14.98
C TYR A 202 6.26 10.35 -15.53
N TRP A 203 5.73 11.32 -14.76
CA TRP A 203 4.73 12.28 -15.23
C TRP A 203 5.39 13.62 -15.53
N SER A 204 5.73 13.82 -16.79
CA SER A 204 6.31 15.08 -17.26
C SER A 204 5.34 16.22 -17.02
N ARG A 205 5.79 17.24 -16.28
CA ARG A 205 4.93 18.36 -15.83
C ARG A 205 4.51 19.29 -16.96
N ASP A 206 5.22 19.24 -18.10
CA ASP A 206 4.92 19.98 -19.33
C ASP A 206 3.87 19.30 -20.22
N ARG A 207 3.30 18.16 -19.78
CA ARG A 207 2.36 17.35 -20.55
C ARG A 207 1.14 16.99 -19.74
N ALA A 208 0.01 16.80 -20.44
CA ALA A 208 -1.20 16.25 -19.83
C ALA A 208 -0.96 14.84 -19.28
N THR A 209 -1.69 14.46 -18.24
CA THR A 209 -1.63 13.15 -17.60
C THR A 209 -2.96 12.41 -17.76
N PRO A 210 -3.28 11.91 -18.97
CA PRO A 210 -4.59 11.31 -19.29
C PRO A 210 -4.83 9.97 -18.62
N THR A 211 -3.75 9.26 -18.24
CA THR A 211 -3.81 7.94 -17.63
C THR A 211 -2.82 7.82 -16.49
N ARG A 212 -2.84 6.69 -15.81
CA ARG A 212 -1.85 6.31 -14.77
C ARG A 212 -0.45 6.05 -15.29
N ASN A 213 -0.29 5.88 -16.61
CA ASN A 213 0.97 5.53 -17.24
C ASN A 213 1.84 6.77 -17.47
N VAL A 214 3.08 6.53 -17.87
CA VAL A 214 3.98 7.57 -18.35
C VAL A 214 3.29 8.40 -19.45
N ASN A 215 3.43 9.72 -19.39
CA ASN A 215 2.70 10.65 -20.27
C ASN A 215 3.51 11.14 -21.47
N TYR A 216 4.52 10.38 -21.85
CA TYR A 216 5.35 10.66 -23.03
C TYR A 216 5.75 9.33 -23.72
N ASP A 217 6.18 9.41 -24.98
CA ASP A 217 6.75 8.26 -25.68
C ASP A 217 8.16 7.98 -25.18
N ILE A 218 8.35 6.82 -24.54
CA ILE A 218 9.65 6.40 -23.97
C ILE A 218 10.73 6.17 -25.04
N LYS A 219 10.33 5.84 -26.28
CA LYS A 219 11.27 5.64 -27.38
C LYS A 219 11.84 6.97 -27.88
N LEU A 220 11.05 8.04 -27.77
CA LEU A 220 11.47 9.39 -28.14
C LEU A 220 12.17 10.13 -26.97
N ASN A 221 12.10 9.60 -25.75
CA ASN A 221 12.67 10.19 -24.54
C ASN A 221 13.44 9.13 -23.72
N PRO A 222 14.39 8.39 -24.31
CA PRO A 222 15.04 7.25 -23.63
C PRO A 222 15.82 7.67 -22.38
N ASP A 223 16.47 8.83 -22.39
CA ASP A 223 17.24 9.32 -21.24
C ASP A 223 16.35 9.67 -20.05
N LYS A 224 15.16 10.24 -20.30
CA LYS A 224 14.17 10.52 -19.26
C LYS A 224 13.68 9.23 -18.62
N TRP A 225 13.36 8.24 -19.44
CA TRP A 225 12.96 6.92 -18.96
C TRP A 225 14.05 6.21 -18.18
N LYS A 226 15.31 6.31 -18.64
CA LYS A 226 16.47 5.74 -17.94
C LYS A 226 16.64 6.35 -16.54
N ARG A 227 16.59 7.67 -16.41
CA ARG A 227 16.66 8.32 -15.08
C ARG A 227 15.55 7.84 -14.14
N PHE A 228 14.32 7.69 -14.66
CA PHE A 228 13.23 7.14 -13.86
C PHE A 228 13.49 5.69 -13.42
N GLN A 229 14.06 4.86 -14.29
CA GLN A 229 14.44 3.49 -13.94
C GLN A 229 15.52 3.47 -12.84
N GLU A 230 16.54 4.31 -12.96
CA GLU A 230 17.62 4.45 -11.97
C GLU A 230 17.06 4.95 -10.62
N TYR A 231 16.26 5.99 -10.63
CA TYR A 231 15.54 6.49 -9.45
C TYR A 231 14.74 5.40 -8.74
N THR A 232 13.98 4.64 -9.50
CA THR A 232 13.16 3.54 -8.95
C THR A 232 14.02 2.41 -8.40
N ALA A 233 15.07 2.02 -9.14
CA ALA A 233 16.01 0.97 -8.72
C ALA A 233 16.75 1.35 -7.45
N ASN A 234 17.20 2.60 -7.32
CA ASN A 234 17.89 3.11 -6.14
C ASN A 234 16.99 3.07 -4.91
N GLN A 235 15.74 3.53 -5.01
CA GLN A 235 14.77 3.45 -3.90
C GLN A 235 14.50 2.00 -3.46
N ILE A 236 14.35 1.09 -4.42
CA ILE A 236 14.17 -0.34 -4.10
C ILE A 236 15.43 -0.89 -3.41
N ASN A 237 16.62 -0.51 -3.88
CA ASN A 237 17.89 -0.94 -3.26
C ASN A 237 18.01 -0.40 -1.83
N GLU A 238 17.64 0.86 -1.57
CA GLU A 238 17.59 1.42 -0.22
C GLU A 238 16.69 0.58 0.69
N LEU A 239 15.47 0.27 0.26
CA LEU A 239 14.53 -0.55 1.03
C LEU A 239 15.06 -1.97 1.29
N MET A 240 15.78 -2.57 0.35
CA MET A 240 16.29 -3.93 0.48
C MET A 240 17.59 -4.02 1.31
N THR A 241 18.33 -2.93 1.47
CA THR A 241 19.64 -2.95 2.13
C THR A 241 19.66 -2.24 3.48
N ARG A 242 18.78 -1.27 3.73
CA ARG A 242 18.81 -0.42 4.93
C ARG A 242 17.75 -0.77 5.98
N TYR A 243 16.73 -1.56 5.63
CA TYR A 243 15.54 -1.79 6.45
C TYR A 243 15.50 -3.20 7.06
N GLY A 244 16.63 -3.87 7.12
CA GLY A 244 16.75 -5.25 7.61
C GLY A 244 16.11 -6.25 6.65
N ARG A 245 15.80 -7.43 7.16
CA ARG A 245 15.22 -8.48 6.32
C ARG A 245 13.81 -8.12 5.88
N VAL A 246 13.60 -8.05 4.59
CA VAL A 246 12.28 -7.94 3.93
C VAL A 246 12.00 -9.28 3.25
N ASP A 247 10.99 -9.99 3.73
CA ASP A 247 10.68 -11.34 3.29
C ASP A 247 9.89 -11.37 1.99
N ARG A 248 9.12 -10.30 1.71
CA ARG A 248 8.36 -10.13 0.48
C ARG A 248 8.42 -8.69 -0.02
N LYS A 249 8.68 -8.56 -1.31
CA LYS A 249 8.54 -7.32 -2.05
C LYS A 249 7.30 -7.41 -2.94
N SER A 250 6.31 -6.55 -2.71
CA SER A 250 5.19 -6.32 -3.63
C SER A 250 5.49 -5.05 -4.41
N VAL A 251 5.88 -5.20 -5.66
CA VAL A 251 6.16 -4.08 -6.57
C VAL A 251 5.03 -4.03 -7.58
N VAL A 252 4.20 -2.98 -7.49
CA VAL A 252 2.99 -2.79 -8.29
C VAL A 252 3.17 -1.65 -9.30
#